data_d93082f8ae001693108815404f07a481
#
_entry.id   d93082f8ae001693108815404f07a481
#
_cell.length_a   1.000
_cell.length_b   1.000
_cell.length_c   1.000
_cell.angle_alpha   90.00
_cell.angle_beta   90.00
_cell.angle_gamma   90.00
#
_symmetry.space_group_name_H-M   'P 1'
#
loop_
_entity.id
_entity.type
_entity.pdbx_description
1 polymer ?
#
loop_
_entity_poly.entity_id
_entity_poly.type
_entity_poly.pdbx_seq_one_letter_code
_entity_poly.pdbx_strand_id
1 'polypeptide(L)'
;MSDVPAETTGGSETTSGLTRRQMLKVGGATFAGYAVAVDKVLAQAITTDTTGIQAGDFEVKIGDYMMPVYEARPASGGPTPIVVCISEVWGVHEWVRDVTRRFAKAGYYAVAPELFKREGGTAQIPNVQ
;
A
#
# COMPACT_ATOMS: atom_id res chain seq x y z
N MET A 1 -8.51 16.06 75.93
CA MET A 1 -7.84 17.25 75.48
C MET A 1 -7.05 16.94 74.25
N SER A 2 -7.41 17.53 73.19
CA SER A 2 -6.77 17.80 71.94
C SER A 2 -7.64 17.39 70.73
N ASP A 3 -8.29 18.39 70.21
CA ASP A 3 -9.09 18.40 69.02
C ASP A 3 -8.22 18.10 67.80
N VAL A 4 -8.74 17.31 66.88
CA VAL A 4 -8.26 17.18 65.53
C VAL A 4 -9.40 17.64 64.61
N PRO A 5 -9.22 18.69 63.81
CA PRO A 5 -10.22 19.11 62.85
C PRO A 5 -10.19 18.21 61.61
N ALA A 6 -11.38 17.82 61.20
CA ALA A 6 -11.61 17.17 59.92
C ALA A 6 -11.49 18.20 58.79
N GLU A 7 -10.57 18.02 57.87
CA GLU A 7 -10.58 18.70 56.57
C GLU A 7 -11.21 17.83 55.50
N THR A 8 -12.42 18.20 55.16
CA THR A 8 -13.13 17.70 53.98
C THR A 8 -12.73 18.56 52.79
N THR A 9 -11.86 18.04 51.92
CA THR A 9 -11.65 18.67 50.63
C THR A 9 -12.21 17.75 49.53
N GLY A 10 -13.47 17.97 49.22
CA GLY A 10 -14.10 17.42 48.03
C GLY A 10 -13.63 18.18 46.80
N GLY A 11 -12.63 17.64 46.12
CA GLY A 11 -12.26 18.05 44.78
C GLY A 11 -13.17 17.38 43.76
N SER A 12 -14.22 18.07 43.31
CA SER A 12 -14.96 17.63 42.14
C SER A 12 -14.08 17.84 40.89
N GLU A 13 -13.48 16.78 40.41
CA GLU A 13 -12.89 16.77 39.08
C GLU A 13 -14.01 16.91 38.05
N THR A 14 -14.18 18.14 37.57
CA THR A 14 -15.04 18.44 36.44
C THR A 14 -14.35 17.90 35.18
N THR A 15 -14.74 16.71 34.76
CA THR A 15 -14.40 16.20 33.44
C THR A 15 -15.06 17.10 32.41
N SER A 16 -14.37 18.17 32.00
CA SER A 16 -14.83 19.05 30.93
C SER A 16 -14.76 18.27 29.60
N GLY A 17 -15.86 17.61 29.26
CA GLY A 17 -16.01 16.95 27.97
C GLY A 17 -15.79 17.96 26.85
N LEU A 18 -14.95 17.58 25.87
CA LEU A 18 -14.71 18.36 24.66
C LEU A 18 -16.03 18.67 23.94
N THR A 19 -16.28 19.92 23.63
CA THR A 19 -17.44 20.31 22.83
C THR A 19 -17.36 19.73 21.43
N ARG A 20 -18.50 19.55 20.76
CA ARG A 20 -18.57 19.08 19.36
C ARG A 20 -17.62 19.86 18.43
N ARG A 21 -17.51 21.17 18.66
CA ARG A 21 -16.65 22.07 17.89
C ARG A 21 -15.17 21.83 18.17
N GLN A 22 -14.80 21.47 19.39
CA GLN A 22 -13.44 21.08 19.76
C GLN A 22 -13.08 19.72 19.22
N MET A 23 -14.02 18.76 19.25
CA MET A 23 -13.85 17.44 18.64
C MET A 23 -13.61 17.53 17.12
N LEU A 24 -14.35 18.39 16.42
CA LEU A 24 -14.15 18.62 14.97
C LEU A 24 -12.80 19.25 14.66
N LYS A 25 -12.32 20.16 15.51
CA LYS A 25 -10.98 20.77 15.34
C LYS A 25 -9.85 19.76 15.59
N VAL A 26 -9.96 18.95 16.62
CA VAL A 26 -8.99 17.90 16.94
C VAL A 26 -9.03 16.80 15.88
N GLY A 27 -10.22 16.36 15.45
CA GLY A 27 -10.37 15.37 14.37
C GLY A 27 -9.81 15.87 13.06
N GLY A 28 -10.05 17.14 12.70
CA GLY A 28 -9.49 17.75 11.49
C GLY A 28 -7.97 17.83 11.49
N ALA A 29 -7.38 18.20 12.62
CA ALA A 29 -5.92 18.28 12.78
C ALA A 29 -5.26 16.89 12.71
N THR A 30 -5.90 15.85 13.28
CA THR A 30 -5.40 14.47 13.23
C THR A 30 -5.50 13.92 11.81
N PHE A 31 -6.57 14.23 11.08
CA PHE A 31 -6.75 13.78 9.70
C PHE A 31 -5.75 14.45 8.74
N ALA A 32 -5.50 15.76 8.92
CA ALA A 32 -4.49 16.47 8.14
C ALA A 32 -3.07 15.94 8.44
N GLY A 33 -2.77 15.63 9.69
CA GLY A 33 -1.50 15.02 10.09
C GLY A 33 -1.31 13.62 9.49
N TYR A 34 -2.37 12.83 9.41
CA TYR A 34 -2.34 11.51 8.77
C TYR A 34 -2.12 11.61 7.25
N ALA A 35 -2.83 12.52 6.57
CA ALA A 35 -2.68 12.74 5.14
C ALA A 35 -1.23 13.16 4.77
N VAL A 36 -0.63 14.07 5.55
CA VAL A 36 0.76 14.48 5.34
C VAL A 36 1.76 13.35 5.64
N ALA A 37 1.47 12.48 6.61
CA ALA A 37 2.30 11.31 6.89
C ALA A 37 2.20 10.25 5.79
N VAL A 38 1.00 10.03 5.24
CA VAL A 38 0.76 9.12 4.11
C VAL A 38 1.48 9.60 2.86
N ASP A 39 1.44 10.89 2.54
CA ASP A 39 2.19 11.46 1.40
C ASP A 39 3.71 11.23 1.53
N LYS A 40 4.26 11.38 2.73
CA LYS A 40 5.69 11.09 2.96
C LYS A 40 6.03 9.61 2.86
N VAL A 41 5.12 8.73 3.28
CA VAL A 41 5.30 7.28 3.14
C VAL A 41 5.20 6.85 1.68
N LEU A 42 4.31 7.45 0.90
CA LEU A 42 4.20 7.20 -0.54
C LEU A 42 5.41 7.77 -1.31
N ALA A 43 5.97 8.90 -0.86
CA ALA A 43 7.20 9.47 -1.45
C ALA A 43 8.46 8.65 -1.15
N GLN A 44 8.42 7.79 -0.14
CA GLN A 44 9.46 6.78 0.15
C GLN A 44 9.05 5.39 -0.35
N ALA A 45 8.34 5.32 -1.47
CA ALA A 45 8.07 4.04 -2.11
C ALA A 45 9.39 3.30 -2.33
N ILE A 46 9.53 2.15 -1.68
CA ILE A 46 10.71 1.31 -1.84
C ILE A 46 10.78 0.92 -3.32
N THR A 47 11.83 1.35 -3.99
CA THR A 47 12.08 0.97 -5.38
C THR A 47 13.16 -0.10 -5.41
N THR A 48 12.78 -1.28 -5.82
CA THR A 48 13.72 -2.40 -6.00
C THR A 48 14.43 -2.23 -7.33
N ASP A 49 15.77 -2.13 -7.28
CA ASP A 49 16.62 -2.08 -8.46
C ASP A 49 16.66 -3.44 -9.19
N THR A 50 17.19 -3.44 -10.41
CA THR A 50 17.31 -4.65 -11.25
C THR A 50 18.67 -5.35 -11.17
N THR A 51 19.53 -4.97 -10.24
CA THR A 51 20.84 -5.61 -10.06
C THR A 51 20.67 -7.09 -9.71
N GLY A 52 21.27 -7.98 -10.47
CA GLY A 52 21.19 -9.42 -10.28
C GLY A 52 19.88 -10.09 -10.73
N ILE A 53 18.98 -9.32 -11.34
CA ILE A 53 17.75 -9.85 -11.94
C ILE A 53 17.59 -9.38 -13.39
N GLN A 54 16.77 -10.05 -14.15
CA GLN A 54 16.24 -9.62 -15.43
C GLN A 54 14.78 -9.27 -15.22
N ALA A 55 14.36 -8.08 -15.67
CA ALA A 55 12.98 -7.63 -15.55
C ALA A 55 12.57 -6.82 -16.78
N GLY A 56 11.31 -6.96 -17.20
CA GLY A 56 10.79 -6.26 -18.38
C GLY A 56 9.35 -6.63 -18.70
N ASP A 57 8.84 -5.98 -19.73
CA ASP A 57 7.51 -6.25 -20.28
C ASP A 57 7.64 -7.23 -21.47
N PHE A 58 6.70 -8.16 -21.58
CA PHE A 58 6.55 -9.07 -22.70
C PHE A 58 5.06 -9.37 -22.92
N GLU A 59 4.74 -10.13 -23.97
CA GLU A 59 3.37 -10.49 -24.27
C GLU A 59 3.21 -12.01 -24.35
N VAL A 60 2.13 -12.52 -23.78
CA VAL A 60 1.74 -13.92 -23.83
C VAL A 60 0.51 -14.07 -24.72
N LYS A 61 0.58 -14.93 -25.71
CA LYS A 61 -0.57 -15.25 -26.58
C LYS A 61 -1.54 -16.17 -25.85
N ILE A 62 -2.76 -15.71 -25.64
CA ILE A 62 -3.86 -16.45 -25.03
C ILE A 62 -5.02 -16.48 -26.02
N GLY A 63 -5.14 -17.58 -26.77
CA GLY A 63 -6.09 -17.67 -27.87
C GLY A 63 -5.77 -16.65 -28.97
N ASP A 64 -6.67 -15.70 -29.18
CA ASP A 64 -6.55 -14.61 -30.15
C ASP A 64 -6.00 -13.29 -29.54
N TYR A 65 -5.71 -13.28 -28.24
CA TYR A 65 -5.29 -12.11 -27.50
C TYR A 65 -3.82 -12.18 -27.07
N MET A 66 -3.11 -11.06 -27.25
CA MET A 66 -1.76 -10.86 -26.72
C MET A 66 -1.86 -10.14 -25.37
N MET A 67 -1.68 -10.90 -24.28
CA MET A 67 -1.74 -10.39 -22.92
C MET A 67 -0.41 -9.77 -22.53
N PRO A 68 -0.37 -8.48 -22.19
CA PRO A 68 0.83 -7.87 -21.63
C PRO A 68 1.12 -8.44 -20.24
N VAL A 69 2.38 -8.71 -19.97
CA VAL A 69 2.87 -9.27 -18.71
C VAL A 69 4.16 -8.55 -18.34
N TYR A 70 4.28 -8.13 -17.10
CA TYR A 70 5.57 -7.75 -16.54
C TYR A 70 6.22 -8.95 -15.87
N GLU A 71 7.48 -9.21 -16.15
CA GLU A 71 8.23 -10.30 -15.53
C GLU A 71 9.46 -9.81 -14.78
N ALA A 72 9.89 -10.59 -13.81
CA ALA A 72 11.20 -10.46 -13.20
C ALA A 72 11.70 -11.84 -12.75
N ARG A 73 13.00 -12.12 -12.98
CA ARG A 73 13.64 -13.39 -12.62
C ARG A 73 15.11 -13.19 -12.25
N PRO A 74 15.73 -14.08 -11.51
CA PRO A 74 17.17 -14.04 -11.30
C PRO A 74 17.92 -14.01 -12.63
N ALA A 75 18.97 -13.19 -12.73
CA ALA A 75 19.79 -13.07 -13.93
C ALA A 75 20.60 -14.33 -14.22
N SER A 76 20.87 -15.12 -13.19
CA SER A 76 21.61 -16.39 -13.26
C SER A 76 20.96 -17.41 -12.34
N GLY A 77 21.06 -18.69 -12.71
CA GLY A 77 20.52 -19.78 -11.90
C GLY A 77 19.85 -20.86 -12.76
N GLY A 78 19.41 -21.93 -12.09
CA GLY A 78 18.66 -23.04 -12.68
C GLY A 78 17.15 -22.77 -12.70
N PRO A 79 16.34 -23.84 -12.80
CA PRO A 79 14.90 -23.74 -12.69
C PRO A 79 14.47 -23.08 -11.39
N THR A 80 13.60 -22.08 -11.50
CA THR A 80 13.09 -21.30 -10.35
C THR A 80 11.58 -21.53 -10.20
N PRO A 81 11.05 -21.57 -8.97
CA PRO A 81 9.61 -21.61 -8.76
C PRO A 81 8.94 -20.35 -9.36
N ILE A 82 7.75 -20.53 -9.92
CA ILE A 82 6.99 -19.43 -10.52
C ILE A 82 6.04 -18.83 -9.49
N VAL A 83 6.01 -17.49 -9.44
CA VAL A 83 5.04 -16.69 -8.67
C VAL A 83 4.24 -15.82 -9.63
N VAL A 84 2.93 -15.91 -9.57
CA VAL A 84 2.03 -15.00 -10.31
C VAL A 84 1.56 -13.90 -9.36
N CYS A 85 1.96 -12.66 -9.65
CA CYS A 85 1.52 -11.47 -8.94
C CYS A 85 0.23 -10.95 -9.58
N ILE A 86 -0.91 -11.16 -8.93
CA ILE A 86 -2.20 -10.69 -9.42
C ILE A 86 -2.40 -9.27 -8.91
N SER A 87 -2.57 -8.33 -9.85
CA SER A 87 -2.86 -6.94 -9.54
C SER A 87 -4.30 -6.76 -9.06
N GLU A 88 -4.52 -5.72 -8.28
CA GLU A 88 -5.84 -5.21 -7.98
C GLU A 88 -6.47 -4.55 -9.22
N VAL A 89 -7.63 -3.93 -9.04
CA VAL A 89 -8.38 -3.22 -10.09
C VAL A 89 -7.58 -2.13 -10.83
N TRP A 90 -6.48 -1.66 -10.25
CA TRP A 90 -5.62 -0.62 -10.83
C TRP A 90 -4.61 -1.14 -11.87
N GLY A 91 -4.58 -2.45 -12.13
CA GLY A 91 -3.66 -3.06 -13.07
C GLY A 91 -2.21 -3.16 -12.58
N VAL A 92 -1.29 -3.46 -13.50
CA VAL A 92 0.14 -3.67 -13.19
C VAL A 92 0.87 -2.33 -13.14
N HIS A 93 0.60 -1.55 -12.10
CA HIS A 93 1.30 -0.29 -11.81
C HIS A 93 2.65 -0.51 -11.12
N GLU A 94 3.42 0.55 -10.88
CA GLU A 94 4.81 0.46 -10.40
C GLU A 94 4.96 -0.32 -9.08
N TRP A 95 4.02 -0.25 -8.17
CA TRP A 95 4.09 -1.02 -6.93
C TRP A 95 4.01 -2.53 -7.18
N VAL A 96 3.15 -2.98 -8.10
CA VAL A 96 3.06 -4.40 -8.49
C VAL A 96 4.35 -4.84 -9.18
N ARG A 97 4.92 -3.99 -10.05
CA ARG A 97 6.21 -4.22 -10.70
C ARG A 97 7.34 -4.34 -9.66
N ASP A 98 7.34 -3.48 -8.64
CA ASP A 98 8.31 -3.51 -7.55
C ASP A 98 8.21 -4.82 -6.75
N VAL A 99 7.01 -5.25 -6.38
CA VAL A 99 6.78 -6.54 -5.72
C VAL A 99 7.28 -7.71 -6.59
N THR A 100 7.03 -7.67 -7.89
CA THR A 100 7.52 -8.68 -8.84
C THR A 100 9.04 -8.75 -8.85
N ARG A 101 9.74 -7.59 -8.84
CA ARG A 101 11.22 -7.53 -8.72
C ARG A 101 11.72 -8.08 -7.39
N ARG A 102 11.02 -7.84 -6.28
CA ARG A 102 11.37 -8.40 -4.96
C ARG A 102 11.31 -9.92 -4.95
N PHE A 103 10.28 -10.51 -5.55
CA PHE A 103 10.21 -11.96 -5.70
C PHE A 103 11.37 -12.49 -6.53
N ALA A 104 11.77 -11.81 -7.59
CA ALA A 104 12.93 -12.20 -8.40
C ALA A 104 14.23 -12.15 -7.58
N LYS A 105 14.43 -11.11 -6.76
CA LYS A 105 15.58 -11.02 -5.83
C LYS A 105 15.56 -12.11 -4.75
N ALA A 106 14.38 -12.62 -4.39
CA ALA A 106 14.21 -13.74 -3.49
C ALA A 106 14.40 -15.13 -4.17
N GLY A 107 14.72 -15.15 -5.48
CA GLY A 107 15.02 -16.38 -6.20
C GLY A 107 13.83 -16.99 -6.95
N TYR A 108 12.74 -16.25 -7.15
CA TYR A 108 11.56 -16.72 -7.90
C TYR A 108 11.56 -16.17 -9.33
N TYR A 109 10.91 -16.88 -10.23
CA TYR A 109 10.46 -16.29 -11.49
C TYR A 109 9.07 -15.69 -11.27
N ALA A 110 8.98 -14.39 -11.19
CA ALA A 110 7.74 -13.69 -10.90
C ALA A 110 7.16 -13.05 -12.16
N VAL A 111 5.86 -13.18 -12.35
CA VAL A 111 5.11 -12.62 -13.48
C VAL A 111 3.87 -11.88 -12.99
N ALA A 112 3.59 -10.73 -13.57
CA ALA A 112 2.42 -9.92 -13.28
C ALA A 112 1.63 -9.68 -14.58
N PRO A 113 0.55 -10.45 -14.84
CA PRO A 113 -0.27 -10.29 -16.03
C PRO A 113 -1.20 -9.07 -15.91
N GLU A 114 -1.37 -8.33 -17.01
CA GLU A 114 -2.31 -7.19 -17.11
C GLU A 114 -3.71 -7.69 -17.47
N LEU A 115 -4.43 -8.17 -16.45
CA LEU A 115 -5.69 -8.89 -16.63
C LEU A 115 -6.83 -8.03 -17.20
N PHE A 116 -6.80 -6.72 -16.97
CA PHE A 116 -7.86 -5.81 -17.40
C PHE A 116 -7.61 -5.17 -18.77
N LYS A 117 -6.46 -5.41 -19.39
CA LYS A 117 -6.10 -4.77 -20.66
C LYS A 117 -7.01 -5.15 -21.82
N ARG A 118 -7.52 -6.38 -21.81
CA ARG A 118 -8.46 -6.86 -22.83
C ARG A 118 -9.76 -6.04 -22.85
N GLU A 119 -10.20 -5.58 -21.70
CA GLU A 119 -11.42 -4.76 -21.52
C GLU A 119 -11.14 -3.25 -21.65
N GLY A 120 -10.00 -2.85 -22.20
CA GLY A 120 -9.59 -1.46 -22.38
C GLY A 120 -8.76 -0.89 -21.24
N GLY A 121 -8.45 -1.68 -20.22
CA GLY A 121 -7.72 -1.27 -19.03
C GLY A 121 -8.58 -0.58 -17.98
N THR A 122 -8.03 -0.43 -16.81
CA THR A 122 -8.76 0.09 -15.63
C THR A 122 -9.22 1.54 -15.78
N ALA A 123 -8.54 2.35 -16.60
CA ALA A 123 -8.93 3.73 -16.90
C ALA A 123 -10.27 3.83 -17.64
N GLN A 124 -10.74 2.75 -18.26
CA GLN A 124 -12.01 2.69 -18.99
C GLN A 124 -13.20 2.22 -18.12
N ILE A 125 -12.94 1.80 -16.88
CA ILE A 125 -13.97 1.33 -15.96
C ILE A 125 -14.58 2.53 -15.23
N PRO A 126 -15.85 2.95 -15.51
CA PRO A 126 -16.47 4.05 -14.80
C PRO A 126 -16.71 3.64 -13.33
N ASN A 127 -16.47 4.58 -12.41
CA ASN A 127 -16.76 4.45 -10.97
C ASN A 127 -15.84 3.52 -10.16
N VAL A 128 -14.61 3.30 -10.58
CA VAL A 128 -13.57 2.68 -9.75
C VAL A 128 -12.83 3.78 -8.98
N GLN A 129 -13.56 4.54 -8.16
CA GLN A 129 -12.98 5.54 -7.25
C GLN A 129 -13.24 5.16 -5.80
#